data_32d94b67b77f0227c216904d4795b7ef
#
_entry.id   32d94b67b77f0227c216904d4795b7ef
#
_cell.length_a   1.000
_cell.length_b   1.000
_cell.length_c   1.000
_cell.angle_alpha   90.00
_cell.angle_beta   90.00
_cell.angle_gamma   90.00
#
_symmetry.space_group_name_H-M   'P 1'
#
loop_
_entity.id
_entity.type
_entity.pdbx_description
1 polymer ?
#
loop_
_entity_poly.entity_id
_entity_poly.type
_entity_poly.pdbx_seq_one_letter_code
_entity_poly.pdbx_strand_id
1 'polypeptide(L)'
;MTHDTCGMVTHKVLGGFEMADVSIYGIDHGNGNMKMEHAEAFPCGIVRQNIEPVVFGNMEYIKYEDAFYMLTDRRMPYKADKSTDLDYFILTLFALVHEAKARKEKLTGKDIVLSIGLPPADFATQAKSFRNYFFERSKNGVNFELNGKKVSFYIKDVIVTPQNYAAVISQKPDLLRDFSTVFCIDIGDGTVDLLVMHKAQPDLSIRVSNKTGMAVLRANIINGIQQNFGYQLTSEDVETVLLGKRSVLDEKVINYIREQADRWTTHIVNELHTHVPDFRTNPTILLGGGSILLRPYLEKSDAFNYIEFIDDINANAIGYAAIAHAKRKK
;
A
#
# COMPACT_ATOMS: atom_id res chain seq x y z
N MET A 1 -26.91 -74.64 3.23
CA MET A 1 -28.00 -73.92 2.60
C MET A 1 -28.34 -72.73 3.46
N THR A 2 -28.45 -71.64 2.85
CA THR A 2 -28.82 -70.26 3.26
C THR A 2 -27.66 -69.31 3.16
N HIS A 3 -27.67 -68.54 2.07
CA HIS A 3 -26.85 -67.38 1.79
C HIS A 3 -27.38 -66.21 2.59
N ASP A 4 -26.51 -65.56 3.38
CA ASP A 4 -26.71 -64.23 3.92
C ASP A 4 -26.03 -63.19 3.05
N THR A 5 -26.81 -62.37 2.40
CA THR A 5 -26.41 -61.21 1.61
C THR A 5 -26.09 -60.05 2.54
N CYS A 6 -24.81 -59.68 2.65
CA CYS A 6 -24.34 -58.48 3.32
C CYS A 6 -24.72 -57.25 2.48
N GLY A 7 -25.68 -56.47 3.00
CA GLY A 7 -26.09 -55.21 2.41
C GLY A 7 -25.00 -54.12 2.53
N MET A 8 -24.45 -53.68 1.42
CA MET A 8 -23.63 -52.48 1.35
C MET A 8 -24.47 -51.24 1.66
N VAL A 9 -24.23 -50.64 2.81
CA VAL A 9 -24.74 -49.31 3.13
C VAL A 9 -23.83 -48.28 2.41
N THR A 10 -24.35 -47.78 1.30
CA THR A 10 -23.73 -46.63 0.63
C THR A 10 -23.98 -45.39 1.46
N HIS A 11 -22.95 -44.92 2.18
CA HIS A 11 -22.95 -43.58 2.74
C HIS A 11 -22.94 -42.54 1.59
N LYS A 12 -24.11 -41.97 1.36
CA LYS A 12 -24.31 -40.76 0.56
C LYS A 12 -23.58 -39.64 1.29
N VAL A 13 -22.40 -39.24 0.80
CA VAL A 13 -21.74 -38.02 1.22
C VAL A 13 -22.60 -36.86 0.73
N LEU A 14 -23.29 -36.22 1.67
CA LEU A 14 -24.07 -35.02 1.48
C LEU A 14 -23.10 -33.82 1.41
N GLY A 15 -23.27 -33.06 0.34
CA GLY A 15 -22.93 -31.63 0.34
C GLY A 15 -21.48 -31.30 0.09
N GLY A 16 -21.03 -31.41 -1.17
CA GLY A 16 -19.99 -30.47 -1.65
C GLY A 16 -20.54 -29.06 -1.53
N PHE A 17 -20.09 -28.31 -0.52
CA PHE A 17 -20.21 -26.87 -0.57
C PHE A 17 -19.36 -26.43 -1.77
N GLU A 18 -20.00 -26.04 -2.88
CA GLU A 18 -19.37 -25.19 -3.87
C GLU A 18 -18.83 -23.98 -3.10
N MET A 19 -17.51 -23.88 -3.03
CA MET A 19 -16.87 -22.68 -2.46
C MET A 19 -17.27 -21.52 -3.36
N ALA A 20 -18.17 -20.67 -2.87
CA ALA A 20 -18.58 -19.46 -3.55
C ALA A 20 -17.35 -18.76 -4.11
N ASP A 21 -17.42 -18.35 -5.37
CA ASP A 21 -16.33 -17.63 -6.08
C ASP A 21 -16.12 -16.28 -5.40
N VAL A 22 -15.24 -16.29 -4.39
CA VAL A 22 -14.92 -15.11 -3.60
C VAL A 22 -13.73 -14.41 -4.22
N SER A 23 -13.95 -13.19 -4.69
CA SER A 23 -12.87 -12.37 -5.26
C SER A 23 -11.98 -11.78 -4.16
N ILE A 24 -10.66 -11.84 -4.35
CA ILE A 24 -9.69 -11.24 -3.44
C ILE A 24 -9.26 -9.89 -3.99
N TYR A 25 -9.25 -8.87 -3.14
CA TYR A 25 -8.80 -7.51 -3.46
C TYR A 25 -7.66 -7.12 -2.53
N GLY A 26 -6.46 -6.94 -3.11
CA GLY A 26 -5.30 -6.38 -2.42
C GLY A 26 -5.32 -4.86 -2.50
N ILE A 27 -5.36 -4.17 -1.35
CA ILE A 27 -5.39 -2.71 -1.30
C ILE A 27 -4.34 -2.20 -0.31
N ASP A 28 -3.43 -1.37 -0.77
CA ASP A 28 -2.45 -0.70 0.06
C ASP A 28 -2.90 0.72 0.39
N HIS A 29 -3.18 0.93 1.67
CA HIS A 29 -3.61 2.21 2.25
C HIS A 29 -2.38 3.07 2.58
N GLY A 30 -1.64 3.52 1.56
CA GLY A 30 -0.52 4.44 1.77
C GLY A 30 -0.96 5.77 2.38
N ASN A 31 -0.03 6.55 2.90
CA ASN A 31 -0.33 7.91 3.35
C ASN A 31 -0.43 8.90 2.18
N GLY A 32 0.34 8.68 1.12
CA GLY A 32 0.31 9.51 -0.07
C GLY A 32 -0.72 9.06 -1.11
N ASN A 33 -0.78 7.75 -1.37
CA ASN A 33 -1.63 7.18 -2.41
C ASN A 33 -2.28 5.88 -1.94
N MET A 34 -3.52 5.66 -2.40
CA MET A 34 -4.15 4.34 -2.42
C MET A 34 -3.60 3.55 -3.61
N LYS A 35 -3.25 2.28 -3.39
CA LYS A 35 -2.67 1.42 -4.41
C LYS A 35 -3.41 0.09 -4.46
N MET A 36 -3.59 -0.42 -5.65
CA MET A 36 -4.31 -1.65 -5.95
C MET A 36 -3.42 -2.59 -6.76
N GLU A 37 -3.91 -3.79 -7.02
CA GLU A 37 -3.13 -4.79 -7.75
C GLU A 37 -3.03 -4.48 -9.25
N HIS A 38 -4.11 -4.02 -9.90
CA HIS A 38 -4.20 -3.80 -11.34
C HIS A 38 -4.57 -2.36 -11.71
N ALA A 39 -5.28 -1.64 -10.84
CA ALA A 39 -5.70 -0.27 -11.12
C ALA A 39 -4.57 0.73 -10.84
N GLU A 40 -4.64 1.87 -11.51
CA GLU A 40 -3.75 3.00 -11.25
C GLU A 40 -3.91 3.50 -9.81
N ALA A 41 -2.78 3.82 -9.17
CA ALA A 41 -2.77 4.43 -7.86
C ALA A 41 -3.38 5.84 -7.91
N PHE A 42 -4.09 6.24 -6.86
CA PHE A 42 -4.63 7.58 -6.75
C PHE A 42 -4.30 8.21 -5.39
N PRO A 43 -4.22 9.57 -5.30
CA PRO A 43 -3.88 10.27 -4.06
C PRO A 43 -4.88 9.98 -2.94
N CYS A 44 -4.38 9.86 -1.71
CA CYS A 44 -5.22 9.78 -0.50
C CYS A 44 -5.80 11.15 -0.17
N GLY A 45 -6.69 11.62 -1.03
CA GLY A 45 -7.39 12.89 -0.90
C GLY A 45 -8.89 12.70 -1.12
N ILE A 46 -9.70 13.23 -0.21
CA ILE A 46 -11.14 13.11 -0.25
C ILE A 46 -11.82 14.43 0.14
N VAL A 47 -12.89 14.77 -0.55
CA VAL A 47 -13.78 15.87 -0.21
C VAL A 47 -15.16 15.31 0.09
N ARG A 48 -15.71 15.70 1.26
CA ARG A 48 -17.06 15.38 1.67
C ARG A 48 -17.97 16.58 1.49
N GLN A 49 -19.17 16.37 0.94
CA GLN A 49 -20.20 17.40 0.83
C GLN A 49 -21.61 16.80 1.03
N ASN A 50 -22.58 17.66 1.36
CA ASN A 50 -23.98 17.23 1.61
C ASN A 50 -24.89 17.42 0.39
N ILE A 51 -24.39 18.04 -0.68
CA ILE A 51 -25.12 18.29 -1.93
C ILE A 51 -24.51 17.41 -3.01
N GLU A 52 -25.35 16.83 -3.84
CA GLU A 52 -24.89 16.00 -4.97
C GLU A 52 -23.97 16.81 -5.89
N PRO A 53 -22.74 16.31 -6.15
CA PRO A 53 -21.81 17.02 -7.00
C PRO A 53 -22.23 16.95 -8.47
N VAL A 54 -22.00 18.06 -9.18
CA VAL A 54 -22.05 18.05 -10.64
C VAL A 54 -20.74 17.48 -11.15
N VAL A 55 -20.80 16.34 -11.84
CA VAL A 55 -19.62 15.66 -12.37
C VAL A 55 -19.40 15.99 -13.84
N PHE A 56 -18.13 16.20 -14.23
CA PHE A 56 -17.73 16.48 -15.60
C PHE A 56 -16.66 15.42 -16.03
N GLY A 57 -16.77 14.96 -17.25
CA GLY A 57 -15.81 14.02 -17.82
C GLY A 57 -15.74 12.72 -17.03
N ASN A 58 -14.54 12.36 -16.56
CA ASN A 58 -14.27 11.14 -15.83
C ASN A 58 -14.37 11.28 -14.30
N MET A 59 -14.89 12.41 -13.79
CA MET A 59 -15.07 12.59 -12.36
C MET A 59 -16.06 11.58 -11.79
N GLU A 60 -15.75 11.09 -10.60
CA GLU A 60 -16.60 10.13 -9.90
C GLU A 60 -16.92 10.63 -8.50
N TYR A 61 -18.14 10.34 -8.04
CA TYR A 61 -18.51 10.49 -6.65
C TYR A 61 -19.11 9.21 -6.10
N ILE A 62 -18.90 8.99 -4.82
CA ILE A 62 -19.59 7.99 -4.02
C ILE A 62 -20.57 8.69 -3.11
N LYS A 63 -21.84 8.26 -3.14
CA LYS A 63 -22.81 8.58 -2.08
C LYS A 63 -22.83 7.41 -1.10
N TYR A 64 -22.41 7.69 0.12
CA TYR A 64 -22.42 6.74 1.23
C TYR A 64 -23.14 7.36 2.41
N GLU A 65 -24.15 6.66 2.95
CA GLU A 65 -25.10 7.24 3.90
C GLU A 65 -25.69 8.56 3.35
N ASP A 66 -25.67 9.64 4.11
CA ASP A 66 -26.25 10.94 3.73
C ASP A 66 -25.25 11.94 3.15
N ALA A 67 -24.08 11.48 2.71
CA ALA A 67 -23.03 12.34 2.20
C ALA A 67 -22.47 11.88 0.86
N PHE A 68 -21.95 12.85 0.09
CA PHE A 68 -21.27 12.65 -1.17
C PHE A 68 -19.76 12.84 -0.98
N TYR A 69 -18.98 11.98 -1.60
CA TYR A 69 -17.53 11.96 -1.50
C TYR A 69 -16.91 11.96 -2.90
N MET A 70 -15.87 12.77 -3.08
CA MET A 70 -15.09 12.82 -4.32
C MET A 70 -13.61 12.70 -4.01
N LEU A 71 -12.84 12.08 -4.92
CA LEU A 71 -11.39 12.10 -4.85
C LEU A 71 -10.86 13.49 -5.20
N THR A 72 -9.74 13.85 -4.59
CA THR A 72 -9.00 15.07 -4.87
C THR A 72 -7.50 14.82 -4.83
N ASP A 73 -6.72 15.58 -5.60
CA ASP A 73 -5.25 15.51 -5.58
C ASP A 73 -4.64 16.08 -4.31
N ARG A 74 -5.42 16.81 -3.52
CA ARG A 74 -4.99 17.32 -2.22
C ARG A 74 -5.00 16.19 -1.20
N ARG A 75 -3.81 15.66 -0.91
CA ARG A 75 -3.63 14.59 0.09
C ARG A 75 -4.11 15.01 1.48
N MET A 76 -4.72 14.07 2.19
CA MET A 76 -5.09 14.25 3.60
C MET A 76 -3.85 14.37 4.47
N PRO A 77 -3.96 15.02 5.65
CA PRO A 77 -2.90 14.97 6.66
C PRO A 77 -2.57 13.53 7.06
N TYR A 78 -1.32 13.30 7.45
CA TYR A 78 -0.89 12.01 7.99
C TYR A 78 -1.78 11.54 9.14
N LYS A 79 -2.23 10.29 9.10
CA LYS A 79 -3.00 9.64 10.17
C LYS A 79 -2.22 8.44 10.70
N ALA A 80 -1.87 8.50 11.98
CA ALA A 80 -1.19 7.38 12.67
C ALA A 80 -2.12 6.15 12.80
N ASP A 81 -3.42 6.37 13.00
CA ASP A 81 -4.45 5.32 12.98
C ASP A 81 -5.48 5.64 11.90
N LYS A 82 -5.53 4.78 10.90
CA LYS A 82 -6.41 4.92 9.73
C LYS A 82 -7.84 4.43 9.99
N SER A 83 -8.12 3.91 11.18
CA SER A 83 -9.43 3.40 11.58
C SER A 83 -10.27 4.39 12.40
N THR A 84 -9.79 5.62 12.62
CA THR A 84 -10.41 6.60 13.51
C THR A 84 -11.67 7.27 12.95
N ASP A 85 -11.78 7.34 11.64
CA ASP A 85 -12.91 7.99 10.95
C ASP A 85 -13.34 7.21 9.69
N LEU A 86 -14.15 7.80 8.84
CA LEU A 86 -14.71 7.16 7.66
C LEU A 86 -13.83 7.28 6.41
N ASP A 87 -12.83 8.15 6.42
CA ASP A 87 -12.11 8.54 5.20
C ASP A 87 -11.45 7.36 4.49
N TYR A 88 -10.71 6.53 5.23
CA TYR A 88 -10.07 5.34 4.62
C TYR A 88 -11.07 4.27 4.19
N PHE A 89 -12.25 4.20 4.81
CA PHE A 89 -13.31 3.32 4.32
C PHE A 89 -13.82 3.79 2.95
N ILE A 90 -14.10 5.06 2.82
CA ILE A 90 -14.55 5.66 1.53
C ILE A 90 -13.47 5.56 0.45
N LEU A 91 -12.20 5.84 0.78
CA LEU A 91 -11.09 5.63 -0.14
C LEU A 91 -11.00 4.16 -0.60
N THR A 92 -11.29 3.21 0.31
CA THR A 92 -11.34 1.78 -0.03
C THR A 92 -12.49 1.45 -0.98
N LEU A 93 -13.65 2.11 -0.84
CA LEU A 93 -14.75 1.94 -1.79
C LEU A 93 -14.34 2.38 -3.21
N PHE A 94 -13.66 3.54 -3.35
CA PHE A 94 -13.10 3.97 -4.64
C PHE A 94 -12.07 2.97 -5.15
N ALA A 95 -11.14 2.51 -4.31
CA ALA A 95 -10.12 1.54 -4.69
C ALA A 95 -10.73 0.22 -5.18
N LEU A 96 -11.77 -0.30 -4.52
CA LEU A 96 -12.49 -1.49 -4.94
C LEU A 96 -13.20 -1.29 -6.28
N VAL A 97 -13.80 -0.13 -6.51
CA VAL A 97 -14.43 0.21 -7.80
C VAL A 97 -13.40 0.27 -8.92
N HIS A 98 -12.27 0.96 -8.69
CA HIS A 98 -11.21 1.10 -9.68
C HIS A 98 -10.59 -0.25 -10.01
N GLU A 99 -10.31 -1.05 -8.99
CA GLU A 99 -9.74 -2.39 -9.15
C GLU A 99 -10.70 -3.33 -9.90
N ALA A 100 -11.99 -3.33 -9.55
CA ALA A 100 -12.99 -4.13 -10.27
C ALA A 100 -13.10 -3.69 -11.75
N LYS A 101 -13.02 -2.39 -12.05
CA LYS A 101 -12.98 -1.88 -13.43
C LYS A 101 -11.73 -2.36 -14.18
N ALA A 102 -10.56 -2.28 -13.55
CA ALA A 102 -9.29 -2.74 -14.14
C ALA A 102 -9.35 -4.24 -14.47
N ARG A 103 -9.96 -5.04 -13.59
CA ARG A 103 -10.20 -6.48 -13.79
C ARG A 103 -11.34 -6.80 -14.76
N LYS A 104 -12.10 -5.79 -15.23
CA LYS A 104 -13.32 -5.94 -16.02
C LYS A 104 -14.39 -6.78 -15.30
N GLU A 105 -14.47 -6.63 -14.00
CA GLU A 105 -15.41 -7.33 -13.13
C GLU A 105 -16.54 -6.40 -12.65
N LYS A 106 -17.69 -7.01 -12.31
CA LYS A 106 -18.77 -6.30 -11.60
C LYS A 106 -18.57 -6.51 -10.11
N LEU A 107 -18.52 -5.43 -9.34
CA LEU A 107 -18.41 -5.50 -7.88
C LEU A 107 -19.76 -5.86 -7.24
N THR A 108 -20.88 -5.42 -7.82
CA THR A 108 -22.23 -5.67 -7.27
C THR A 108 -22.57 -7.15 -7.21
N GLY A 109 -23.03 -7.57 -6.05
CA GLY A 109 -23.44 -8.95 -5.76
C GLY A 109 -22.29 -9.89 -5.42
N LYS A 110 -21.04 -9.41 -5.38
CA LYS A 110 -19.87 -10.25 -5.06
C LYS A 110 -19.67 -10.44 -3.57
N ASP A 111 -19.14 -11.60 -3.25
CA ASP A 111 -18.46 -11.87 -1.99
C ASP A 111 -16.95 -11.59 -2.18
N ILE A 112 -16.37 -10.78 -1.34
CA ILE A 112 -14.95 -10.41 -1.44
C ILE A 112 -14.16 -10.73 -0.16
N VAL A 113 -12.87 -10.97 -0.31
CA VAL A 113 -11.88 -10.90 0.76
C VAL A 113 -11.05 -9.64 0.53
N LEU A 114 -11.05 -8.77 1.51
CA LEU A 114 -10.23 -7.56 1.51
C LEU A 114 -8.88 -7.88 2.14
N SER A 115 -7.80 -7.82 1.37
CA SER A 115 -6.43 -8.03 1.86
C SER A 115 -5.69 -6.69 1.89
N ILE A 116 -5.28 -6.28 3.08
CA ILE A 116 -4.74 -4.94 3.38
C ILE A 116 -3.50 -5.04 4.24
N GLY A 117 -2.84 -3.92 4.47
CA GLY A 117 -1.63 -3.93 5.29
C GLY A 117 -1.43 -2.70 6.17
N LEU A 118 -0.50 -2.86 7.09
CA LEU A 118 -0.04 -1.83 8.01
C LEU A 118 1.49 -1.78 8.02
N PRO A 119 2.08 -0.62 8.32
CA PRO A 119 3.51 -0.52 8.58
C PRO A 119 3.95 -1.57 9.62
N PRO A 120 5.14 -2.16 9.49
CA PRO A 120 5.62 -3.19 10.42
C PRO A 120 5.58 -2.77 11.89
N ALA A 121 5.87 -1.49 12.18
CA ALA A 121 5.84 -0.95 13.54
C ALA A 121 4.42 -0.94 14.16
N ASP A 122 3.40 -0.67 13.34
CA ASP A 122 2.01 -0.55 13.79
C ASP A 122 1.25 -1.88 13.76
N PHE A 123 1.76 -2.87 13.03
CA PHE A 123 1.08 -4.13 12.78
C PHE A 123 0.63 -4.84 14.07
N ALA A 124 1.55 -4.99 15.04
CA ALA A 124 1.24 -5.74 16.28
C ALA A 124 0.15 -5.07 17.12
N THR A 125 0.03 -3.75 17.07
CA THR A 125 -0.90 -2.97 17.89
C THR A 125 -2.22 -2.66 17.19
N GLN A 126 -2.19 -2.45 15.87
CA GLN A 126 -3.34 -1.94 15.11
C GLN A 126 -4.00 -2.98 14.20
N ALA A 127 -3.37 -4.15 13.92
CA ALA A 127 -3.91 -5.11 12.95
C ALA A 127 -5.35 -5.55 13.29
N LYS A 128 -5.65 -5.79 14.57
CA LYS A 128 -6.98 -6.19 15.01
C LYS A 128 -8.02 -5.08 14.85
N SER A 129 -7.70 -3.85 15.25
CA SER A 129 -8.60 -2.69 15.13
C SER A 129 -8.82 -2.35 13.66
N PHE A 130 -7.78 -2.37 12.84
CA PHE A 130 -7.86 -2.10 11.40
C PHE A 130 -8.67 -3.18 10.65
N ARG A 131 -8.52 -4.47 11.01
CA ARG A 131 -9.38 -5.53 10.51
C ARG A 131 -10.84 -5.26 10.87
N ASN A 132 -11.12 -5.00 12.15
CA ASN A 132 -12.47 -4.77 12.65
C ASN A 132 -13.11 -3.52 12.04
N TYR A 133 -12.34 -2.49 11.76
CA TYR A 133 -12.81 -1.26 11.12
C TYR A 133 -13.55 -1.54 9.81
N PHE A 134 -13.04 -2.40 8.95
CA PHE A 134 -13.70 -2.82 7.70
C PHE A 134 -14.78 -3.87 7.94
N PHE A 135 -14.50 -4.86 8.78
CA PHE A 135 -15.39 -5.99 9.00
C PHE A 135 -16.72 -5.55 9.63
N GLU A 136 -16.66 -4.70 10.65
CA GLU A 136 -17.87 -4.20 11.33
C GLU A 136 -18.78 -3.38 10.40
N ARG A 137 -18.17 -2.55 9.53
CA ARG A 137 -18.91 -1.74 8.55
C ARG A 137 -19.54 -2.55 7.41
N SER A 138 -19.11 -3.79 7.25
CA SER A 138 -19.58 -4.67 6.17
C SER A 138 -20.48 -5.81 6.63
N LYS A 139 -20.79 -5.93 7.93
CA LYS A 139 -21.60 -7.03 8.50
C LYS A 139 -22.92 -7.27 7.79
N ASN A 140 -23.59 -6.19 7.39
CA ASN A 140 -24.90 -6.24 6.70
C ASN A 140 -24.77 -6.02 5.19
N GLY A 141 -23.58 -6.22 4.64
CA GLY A 141 -23.24 -5.84 3.28
C GLY A 141 -22.86 -4.37 3.16
N VAL A 142 -22.03 -4.06 2.18
CA VAL A 142 -21.64 -2.69 1.83
C VAL A 142 -22.56 -2.20 0.73
N ASN A 143 -23.23 -1.07 0.95
CA ASN A 143 -24.15 -0.46 0.00
C ASN A 143 -23.79 1.01 -0.18
N PHE A 144 -23.65 1.45 -1.41
CA PHE A 144 -23.39 2.85 -1.76
C PHE A 144 -23.87 3.14 -3.19
N GLU A 145 -23.81 4.39 -3.61
CA GLU A 145 -24.06 4.78 -5.00
C GLU A 145 -22.76 5.34 -5.63
N LEU A 146 -22.41 4.87 -6.80
CA LEU A 146 -21.36 5.42 -7.66
C LEU A 146 -22.02 6.19 -8.80
N ASN A 147 -21.87 7.50 -8.83
CA ASN A 147 -22.51 8.36 -9.84
C ASN A 147 -24.01 8.03 -10.02
N GLY A 148 -24.74 7.91 -8.92
CA GLY A 148 -26.18 7.59 -8.87
C GLY A 148 -26.51 6.11 -9.14
N LYS A 149 -25.53 5.24 -9.42
CA LYS A 149 -25.79 3.81 -9.63
C LYS A 149 -25.49 3.03 -8.35
N LYS A 150 -26.45 2.22 -7.91
CA LYS A 150 -26.32 1.38 -6.72
C LYS A 150 -25.24 0.31 -6.91
N VAL A 151 -24.38 0.20 -5.92
CA VAL A 151 -23.34 -0.84 -5.80
C VAL A 151 -23.52 -1.51 -4.45
N SER A 152 -23.50 -2.86 -4.43
CA SER A 152 -23.60 -3.63 -3.20
C SER A 152 -22.72 -4.87 -3.27
N PHE A 153 -22.03 -5.20 -2.16
CA PHE A 153 -21.19 -6.39 -2.05
C PHE A 153 -21.01 -6.80 -0.58
N TYR A 154 -20.41 -7.96 -0.33
CA TYR A 154 -20.14 -8.47 1.01
C TYR A 154 -18.63 -8.66 1.22
N ILE A 155 -18.08 -8.10 2.30
CA ILE A 155 -16.73 -8.43 2.74
C ILE A 155 -16.83 -9.65 3.67
N LYS A 156 -16.43 -10.82 3.16
CA LYS A 156 -16.48 -12.09 3.92
C LYS A 156 -15.34 -12.23 4.91
N ASP A 157 -14.19 -11.67 4.58
CA ASP A 157 -13.05 -11.62 5.47
C ASP A 157 -12.15 -10.42 5.17
N VAL A 158 -11.38 -10.02 6.18
CA VAL A 158 -10.35 -8.97 6.07
C VAL A 158 -9.04 -9.56 6.58
N ILE A 159 -8.05 -9.63 5.69
CA ILE A 159 -6.72 -10.13 6.01
C ILE A 159 -5.78 -8.92 6.14
N VAL A 160 -5.15 -8.78 7.30
CA VAL A 160 -4.15 -7.72 7.52
C VAL A 160 -2.76 -8.35 7.51
N THR A 161 -1.83 -7.74 6.78
CA THR A 161 -0.47 -8.22 6.59
C THR A 161 0.52 -7.06 6.83
N PRO A 162 1.73 -7.31 7.38
CA PRO A 162 2.74 -6.26 7.43
C PRO A 162 3.12 -5.79 6.02
N GLN A 163 3.19 -4.47 5.80
CA GLN A 163 3.80 -3.88 4.61
C GLN A 163 5.23 -4.38 4.46
N ASN A 164 5.88 -4.17 3.35
CA ASN A 164 7.21 -4.63 3.01
C ASN A 164 7.31 -6.17 2.94
N TYR A 165 6.88 -6.88 3.99
CA TYR A 165 6.83 -8.36 3.99
C TYR A 165 6.04 -8.88 2.78
N ALA A 166 4.85 -8.33 2.55
CA ALA A 166 4.00 -8.77 1.45
C ALA A 166 4.63 -8.50 0.08
N ALA A 167 5.20 -7.30 -0.11
CA ALA A 167 5.88 -6.94 -1.34
C ALA A 167 7.10 -7.83 -1.61
N VAL A 168 7.95 -8.03 -0.60
CA VAL A 168 9.19 -8.79 -0.73
C VAL A 168 8.93 -10.27 -1.00
N ILE A 169 7.99 -10.90 -0.28
CA ILE A 169 7.68 -12.33 -0.45
C ILE A 169 7.07 -12.62 -1.83
N SER A 170 6.38 -11.66 -2.43
CA SER A 170 5.78 -11.80 -3.76
C SER A 170 6.74 -11.45 -4.90
N GLN A 171 7.62 -10.45 -4.72
CA GLN A 171 8.43 -9.88 -5.79
C GLN A 171 9.89 -10.38 -5.78
N LYS A 172 10.41 -10.80 -4.62
CA LYS A 172 11.81 -11.20 -4.43
C LYS A 172 11.95 -12.53 -3.67
N PRO A 173 11.18 -13.58 -4.03
CA PRO A 173 11.24 -14.86 -3.31
C PRO A 173 12.62 -15.53 -3.40
N ASP A 174 13.36 -15.29 -4.48
CA ASP A 174 14.70 -15.86 -4.69
C ASP A 174 15.70 -15.33 -3.67
N LEU A 175 15.71 -14.02 -3.40
CA LEU A 175 16.56 -13.44 -2.36
C LEU A 175 16.26 -14.02 -0.98
N LEU A 176 14.99 -14.25 -0.67
CA LEU A 176 14.58 -14.84 0.60
C LEU A 176 14.96 -16.32 0.73
N ARG A 177 15.14 -17.03 -0.40
CA ARG A 177 15.62 -18.41 -0.43
C ARG A 177 17.14 -18.48 -0.31
N ASP A 178 17.84 -17.57 -1.00
CA ASP A 178 19.30 -17.63 -1.16
C ASP A 178 20.02 -17.01 0.05
N PHE A 179 19.38 -16.07 0.78
CA PHE A 179 19.96 -15.40 1.94
C PHE A 179 19.12 -15.61 3.21
N SER A 180 19.81 -15.96 4.30
CA SER A 180 19.14 -16.16 5.60
C SER A 180 18.63 -14.87 6.22
N THR A 181 19.24 -13.73 5.90
CA THR A 181 18.84 -12.41 6.36
C THR A 181 18.76 -11.45 5.17
N VAL A 182 17.69 -10.69 5.08
CA VAL A 182 17.46 -9.65 4.07
C VAL A 182 16.88 -8.42 4.76
N PHE A 183 17.44 -7.26 4.47
CA PHE A 183 16.91 -5.97 4.92
C PHE A 183 15.90 -5.44 3.90
N CYS A 184 14.82 -4.83 4.36
CA CYS A 184 13.79 -4.26 3.50
C CYS A 184 13.52 -2.82 3.96
N ILE A 185 13.79 -1.86 3.11
CA ILE A 185 13.58 -0.42 3.38
C ILE A 185 12.52 0.09 2.42
N ASP A 186 11.36 0.50 2.96
CA ASP A 186 10.28 1.15 2.21
C ASP A 186 10.35 2.65 2.42
N ILE A 187 10.65 3.39 1.36
CA ILE A 187 10.64 4.85 1.39
C ILE A 187 9.29 5.32 0.85
N GLY A 188 8.37 5.54 1.79
CA GLY A 188 7.02 6.01 1.51
C GLY A 188 6.89 7.53 1.51
N ASP A 189 5.66 8.00 1.30
CA ASP A 189 5.35 9.43 1.36
C ASP A 189 5.40 9.96 2.80
N GLY A 190 4.76 9.25 3.75
CA GLY A 190 4.70 9.66 5.16
C GLY A 190 5.80 9.08 6.04
N THR A 191 6.27 7.89 5.73
CA THR A 191 7.22 7.14 6.55
C THR A 191 8.34 6.53 5.74
N VAL A 192 9.45 6.25 6.44
CA VAL A 192 10.49 5.31 5.99
C VAL A 192 10.48 4.13 6.95
N ASP A 193 10.23 2.95 6.41
CA ASP A 193 10.04 1.74 7.19
C ASP A 193 11.19 0.75 6.96
N LEU A 194 11.79 0.24 8.04
CA LEU A 194 12.76 -0.84 8.01
C LEU A 194 12.13 -2.12 8.57
N LEU A 195 12.20 -3.19 7.80
CA LEU A 195 11.87 -4.55 8.21
C LEU A 195 13.06 -5.46 7.96
N VAL A 196 13.41 -6.27 8.93
CA VAL A 196 14.38 -7.35 8.77
C VAL A 196 13.65 -8.66 8.51
N MET A 197 14.07 -9.35 7.46
CA MET A 197 13.60 -10.70 7.16
C MET A 197 14.67 -11.70 7.60
N HIS A 198 14.28 -12.70 8.41
CA HIS A 198 15.16 -13.82 8.76
C HIS A 198 14.50 -15.13 8.36
N LYS A 199 15.18 -15.95 7.52
CA LYS A 199 14.66 -17.22 6.96
C LYS A 199 13.26 -17.04 6.35
N ALA A 200 13.09 -16.01 5.54
CA ALA A 200 11.84 -15.64 4.88
C ALA A 200 10.68 -15.29 5.84
N GLN A 201 10.97 -15.04 7.11
CA GLN A 201 9.99 -14.58 8.10
C GLN A 201 10.34 -13.18 8.60
N PRO A 202 9.37 -12.30 8.87
CA PRO A 202 9.65 -10.98 9.41
C PRO A 202 10.15 -11.09 10.85
N ASP A 203 11.29 -10.48 11.13
CA ASP A 203 11.76 -10.28 12.51
C ASP A 203 11.07 -9.06 13.10
N LEU A 204 10.01 -9.30 13.85
CA LEU A 204 9.21 -8.23 14.45
C LEU A 204 9.90 -7.57 15.66
N SER A 205 11.08 -8.02 16.08
CA SER A 205 11.89 -7.35 17.09
C SER A 205 12.64 -6.13 16.52
N ILE A 206 12.98 -6.18 15.23
CA ILE A 206 13.62 -5.10 14.47
C ILE A 206 12.61 -4.55 13.47
N ARG A 207 11.84 -3.59 13.90
CA ARG A 207 10.84 -2.89 13.10
C ARG A 207 10.91 -1.39 13.39
N VAL A 208 11.21 -0.63 12.38
CA VAL A 208 11.34 0.83 12.50
C VAL A 208 10.38 1.48 11.52
N SER A 209 9.69 2.50 11.98
CA SER A 209 8.88 3.38 11.14
C SER A 209 9.23 4.82 11.51
N ASN A 210 9.98 5.47 10.64
CA ASN A 210 10.37 6.86 10.80
C ASN A 210 9.38 7.75 10.07
N LYS A 211 8.83 8.77 10.74
CA LYS A 211 7.85 9.71 10.18
C LYS A 211 8.46 10.81 9.30
N THR A 212 9.62 10.57 8.76
CA THR A 212 10.35 11.49 7.88
C THR A 212 10.35 11.02 6.43
N GLY A 213 9.20 10.63 5.90
CA GLY A 213 9.07 10.21 4.50
C GLY A 213 9.23 11.34 3.48
N MET A 214 8.96 11.04 2.21
CA MET A 214 9.15 11.97 1.08
C MET A 214 8.40 13.29 1.21
N ALA A 215 7.26 13.32 1.92
CA ALA A 215 6.53 14.55 2.17
C ALA A 215 7.38 15.58 2.95
N VAL A 216 8.15 15.12 3.93
CA VAL A 216 9.05 15.98 4.72
C VAL A 216 10.20 16.47 3.86
N LEU A 217 10.81 15.60 3.06
CA LEU A 217 11.89 16.01 2.14
C LEU A 217 11.40 17.08 1.17
N ARG A 218 10.25 16.87 0.50
CA ARG A 218 9.69 17.84 -0.45
C ARG A 218 9.38 19.17 0.22
N ALA A 219 8.76 19.16 1.40
CA ALA A 219 8.45 20.38 2.15
C ALA A 219 9.72 21.17 2.50
N ASN A 220 10.78 20.50 2.95
CA ASN A 220 12.04 21.15 3.26
C ASN A 220 12.72 21.75 2.02
N ILE A 221 12.70 21.04 0.89
CA ILE A 221 13.21 21.55 -0.39
C ILE A 221 12.45 22.78 -0.83
N ILE A 222 11.11 22.71 -0.88
CA ILE A 222 10.24 23.81 -1.32
C ILE A 222 10.48 25.06 -0.46
N ASN A 223 10.46 24.91 0.87
CA ASN A 223 10.70 26.01 1.80
C ASN A 223 12.11 26.59 1.63
N GLY A 224 13.13 25.76 1.50
CA GLY A 224 14.49 26.21 1.30
C GLY A 224 14.69 26.97 -0.02
N ILE A 225 14.03 26.52 -1.09
CA ILE A 225 14.08 27.20 -2.39
C ILE A 225 13.36 28.54 -2.34
N GLN A 226 12.21 28.62 -1.68
CA GLN A 226 11.51 29.88 -1.50
C GLN A 226 12.38 30.90 -0.73
N GLN A 227 13.05 30.46 0.33
CA GLN A 227 13.90 31.33 1.15
C GLN A 227 15.18 31.77 0.42
N ASN A 228 15.86 30.88 -0.30
CA ASN A 228 17.16 31.16 -0.87
C ASN A 228 17.13 31.73 -2.30
N PHE A 229 16.08 31.40 -3.06
CA PHE A 229 15.98 31.74 -4.48
C PHE A 229 14.70 32.48 -4.86
N GLY A 230 13.69 32.57 -3.95
CA GLY A 230 12.44 33.26 -4.20
C GLY A 230 11.44 32.52 -5.11
N TYR A 231 11.71 31.25 -5.48
CA TYR A 231 10.77 30.45 -6.29
C TYR A 231 9.69 29.81 -5.42
N GLN A 232 8.49 29.72 -5.97
CA GLN A 232 7.39 28.95 -5.40
C GLN A 232 7.24 27.67 -6.22
N LEU A 233 7.69 26.55 -5.66
CA LEU A 233 7.63 25.24 -6.29
C LEU A 233 6.47 24.41 -5.73
N THR A 234 5.99 23.48 -6.55
CA THR A 234 5.09 22.40 -6.16
C THR A 234 5.88 21.13 -5.82
N SER A 235 5.22 20.15 -5.22
CA SER A 235 5.81 18.81 -5.03
C SER A 235 6.17 18.14 -6.36
N GLU A 236 5.37 18.36 -7.41
CA GLU A 236 5.60 17.82 -8.74
C GLU A 236 6.86 18.39 -9.40
N ASP A 237 7.14 19.70 -9.21
CA ASP A 237 8.38 20.31 -9.70
C ASP A 237 9.62 19.65 -9.09
N VAL A 238 9.59 19.39 -7.78
CA VAL A 238 10.66 18.68 -7.08
C VAL A 238 10.82 17.25 -7.60
N GLU A 239 9.73 16.50 -7.71
CA GLU A 239 9.73 15.11 -8.20
C GLU A 239 10.21 15.03 -9.66
N THR A 240 9.85 16.01 -10.50
CA THR A 240 10.32 16.13 -11.90
C THR A 240 11.85 16.18 -11.96
N VAL A 241 12.47 16.99 -11.09
CA VAL A 241 13.93 17.10 -11.01
C VAL A 241 14.58 15.83 -10.47
N LEU A 242 13.99 15.21 -9.43
CA LEU A 242 14.52 13.97 -8.83
C LEU A 242 14.45 12.80 -9.82
N LEU A 243 13.41 12.75 -10.65
CA LEU A 243 13.28 11.76 -11.74
C LEU A 243 14.21 12.04 -12.93
N GLY A 244 14.99 13.11 -12.90
CA GLY A 244 15.86 13.48 -14.02
C GLY A 244 15.09 13.92 -15.29
N LYS A 245 13.80 14.25 -15.15
CA LYS A 245 13.00 14.75 -16.27
C LYS A 245 13.35 16.18 -16.62
N ARG A 246 12.98 16.60 -17.84
CA ARG A 246 13.20 17.97 -18.30
C ARG A 246 12.46 18.96 -17.39
N SER A 247 13.19 19.97 -16.89
CA SER A 247 12.67 21.06 -16.07
C SER A 247 13.04 22.40 -16.70
N VAL A 248 12.25 23.43 -16.43
CA VAL A 248 12.50 24.83 -16.82
C VAL A 248 13.19 25.64 -15.70
N LEU A 249 13.48 25.01 -14.57
CA LEU A 249 14.13 25.64 -13.43
C LEU A 249 15.60 25.97 -13.73
N ASP A 250 16.09 27.04 -13.12
CA ASP A 250 17.51 27.41 -13.16
C ASP A 250 18.37 26.26 -12.61
N GLU A 251 19.58 26.09 -13.18
CA GLU A 251 20.49 25.01 -12.78
C GLU A 251 20.89 25.10 -11.29
N LYS A 252 21.00 26.28 -10.72
CA LYS A 252 21.27 26.48 -9.28
C LYS A 252 20.13 25.91 -8.40
N VAL A 253 18.87 26.02 -8.86
CA VAL A 253 17.69 25.47 -8.16
C VAL A 253 17.69 23.96 -8.30
N ILE A 254 17.94 23.44 -9.51
CA ILE A 254 18.05 22.00 -9.78
C ILE A 254 19.15 21.37 -8.91
N ASN A 255 20.32 22.01 -8.82
CA ASN A 255 21.42 21.51 -8.01
C ASN A 255 21.07 21.54 -6.51
N TYR A 256 20.40 22.58 -6.03
CA TYR A 256 19.93 22.64 -4.65
C TYR A 256 18.99 21.47 -4.33
N ILE A 257 18.01 21.16 -5.20
CA ILE A 257 17.09 20.01 -5.02
C ILE A 257 17.88 18.71 -4.89
N ARG A 258 18.83 18.48 -5.79
CA ARG A 258 19.68 17.27 -5.80
C ARG A 258 20.54 17.15 -4.55
N GLU A 259 21.17 18.24 -4.11
CA GLU A 259 21.96 18.25 -2.88
C GLU A 259 21.11 17.96 -1.63
N GLN A 260 19.90 18.52 -1.55
CA GLN A 260 19.01 18.23 -0.42
C GLN A 260 18.57 16.77 -0.42
N ALA A 261 18.30 16.19 -1.59
CA ALA A 261 17.96 14.78 -1.71
C ALA A 261 19.11 13.85 -1.29
N ASP A 262 20.33 14.18 -1.71
CA ASP A 262 21.54 13.43 -1.33
C ASP A 262 21.78 13.46 0.19
N ARG A 263 21.74 14.66 0.79
CA ARG A 263 21.89 14.85 2.24
C ARG A 263 20.82 14.11 3.03
N TRP A 264 19.57 14.19 2.57
CA TRP A 264 18.45 13.51 3.23
C TRP A 264 18.62 11.99 3.14
N THR A 265 18.99 11.46 1.96
CA THR A 265 19.23 10.02 1.76
C THR A 265 20.32 9.52 2.69
N THR A 266 21.46 10.23 2.76
CA THR A 266 22.55 9.90 3.68
C THR A 266 22.08 9.91 5.14
N HIS A 267 21.31 10.92 5.54
CA HIS A 267 20.78 11.02 6.90
C HIS A 267 19.87 9.83 7.25
N ILE A 268 18.92 9.51 6.40
CA ILE A 268 17.97 8.40 6.63
C ILE A 268 18.68 7.05 6.68
N VAL A 269 19.61 6.80 5.76
CA VAL A 269 20.37 5.54 5.75
C VAL A 269 21.17 5.39 7.04
N ASN A 270 21.83 6.46 7.50
CA ASN A 270 22.59 6.46 8.76
C ASN A 270 21.68 6.26 9.98
N GLU A 271 20.48 6.85 9.98
CA GLU A 271 19.51 6.67 11.05
C GLU A 271 19.04 5.19 11.11
N LEU A 272 18.65 4.61 9.98
CA LEU A 272 18.25 3.22 9.90
C LEU A 272 19.39 2.25 10.27
N HIS A 273 20.63 2.61 9.97
CA HIS A 273 21.82 1.81 10.31
C HIS A 273 21.99 1.63 11.83
N THR A 274 21.42 2.52 12.65
CA THR A 274 21.47 2.37 14.13
C THR A 274 20.65 1.18 14.63
N HIS A 275 19.76 0.63 13.82
CA HIS A 275 18.86 -0.45 14.17
C HIS A 275 19.29 -1.82 13.69
N VAL A 276 20.31 -1.90 12.83
CA VAL A 276 20.89 -3.14 12.30
C VAL A 276 22.41 -3.11 12.42
N PRO A 277 23.08 -4.26 12.50
CA PRO A 277 24.53 -4.26 12.67
C PRO A 277 25.30 -3.58 11.55
N ASP A 278 25.00 -3.92 10.31
CA ASP A 278 25.62 -3.33 9.11
C ASP A 278 24.85 -3.75 7.85
N PHE A 279 24.36 -2.79 7.06
CA PHE A 279 23.68 -3.06 5.80
C PHE A 279 24.58 -3.73 4.75
N ARG A 280 25.89 -3.60 4.86
CA ARG A 280 26.86 -4.21 3.93
C ARG A 280 26.96 -5.75 4.08
N THR A 281 26.43 -6.30 5.17
CA THR A 281 26.56 -7.73 5.48
C THR A 281 25.47 -8.59 4.87
N ASN A 282 24.38 -7.99 4.42
CA ASN A 282 23.23 -8.71 3.87
C ASN A 282 22.58 -7.92 2.73
N PRO A 283 21.87 -8.57 1.81
CA PRO A 283 21.13 -7.87 0.78
C PRO A 283 20.10 -6.90 1.36
N THR A 284 19.97 -5.73 0.74
CA THR A 284 18.96 -4.75 1.04
C THR A 284 18.00 -4.58 -0.13
N ILE A 285 16.71 -4.76 0.11
CA ILE A 285 15.63 -4.49 -0.84
C ILE A 285 15.08 -3.10 -0.56
N LEU A 286 15.10 -2.25 -1.57
CA LEU A 286 14.57 -0.90 -1.55
C LEU A 286 13.24 -0.86 -2.30
N LEU A 287 12.19 -0.36 -1.67
CA LEU A 287 10.84 -0.30 -2.23
C LEU A 287 10.14 1.02 -1.85
N GLY A 288 8.95 1.23 -2.39
CA GLY A 288 8.20 2.46 -2.22
C GLY A 288 8.54 3.53 -3.24
N GLY A 289 7.63 4.51 -3.43
CA GLY A 289 7.80 5.56 -4.43
C GLY A 289 9.03 6.45 -4.20
N GLY A 290 9.42 6.62 -2.94
CA GLY A 290 10.63 7.39 -2.58
C GLY A 290 11.91 6.70 -3.01
N SER A 291 11.98 5.36 -2.98
CA SER A 291 13.16 4.63 -3.43
C SER A 291 13.43 4.82 -4.93
N ILE A 292 12.37 4.97 -5.71
CA ILE A 292 12.47 5.27 -7.15
C ILE A 292 13.03 6.68 -7.38
N LEU A 293 12.49 7.67 -6.65
CA LEU A 293 12.94 9.07 -6.73
C LEU A 293 14.39 9.25 -6.26
N LEU A 294 14.80 8.48 -5.27
CA LEU A 294 16.11 8.59 -4.62
C LEU A 294 17.11 7.55 -5.12
N ARG A 295 16.76 6.72 -6.09
CA ARG A 295 17.63 5.68 -6.65
C ARG A 295 19.05 6.12 -6.93
N PRO A 296 19.32 7.27 -7.62
CA PRO A 296 20.70 7.68 -7.93
C PRO A 296 21.56 7.95 -6.69
N TYR A 297 20.94 8.30 -5.57
CA TYR A 297 21.62 8.57 -4.29
C TYR A 297 21.82 7.26 -3.48
N LEU A 298 20.82 6.38 -3.51
CA LEU A 298 20.89 5.07 -2.84
C LEU A 298 21.94 4.16 -3.50
N GLU A 299 22.01 4.14 -4.84
CA GLU A 299 22.99 3.35 -5.60
C GLU A 299 24.45 3.85 -5.40
N LYS A 300 24.65 5.12 -5.08
CA LYS A 300 25.96 5.70 -4.78
C LYS A 300 26.38 5.54 -3.32
N SER A 301 25.48 5.10 -2.46
CA SER A 301 25.76 5.02 -1.02
C SER A 301 26.71 3.86 -0.70
N ASP A 302 27.79 4.14 -0.02
CA ASP A 302 28.74 3.14 0.49
C ASP A 302 28.18 2.32 1.67
N ALA A 303 26.96 2.62 2.09
CA ALA A 303 26.30 1.90 3.17
C ALA A 303 25.86 0.48 2.75
N PHE A 304 25.78 0.19 1.47
CA PHE A 304 25.28 -1.08 0.94
C PHE A 304 26.32 -1.75 0.03
N ASN A 305 26.50 -3.06 0.17
CA ASN A 305 27.26 -3.86 -0.79
C ASN A 305 26.35 -4.51 -1.85
N TYR A 306 25.08 -4.74 -1.51
CA TYR A 306 24.13 -5.37 -2.39
C TYR A 306 22.75 -4.77 -2.19
N ILE A 307 22.22 -4.13 -3.21
CA ILE A 307 20.87 -3.57 -3.22
C ILE A 307 20.07 -4.07 -4.40
N GLU A 308 18.79 -4.30 -4.18
CA GLU A 308 17.80 -4.51 -5.22
C GLU A 308 16.60 -3.60 -5.01
N PHE A 309 15.97 -3.21 -6.12
CA PHE A 309 14.78 -2.38 -6.08
C PHE A 309 13.54 -3.18 -6.45
N ILE A 310 12.43 -2.85 -5.79
CA ILE A 310 11.08 -3.20 -6.24
C ILE A 310 10.48 -1.92 -6.82
N ASP A 311 10.44 -1.84 -8.15
CA ASP A 311 10.01 -0.65 -8.89
C ASP A 311 8.50 -0.50 -8.98
N ASP A 312 7.76 -1.58 -8.73
CA ASP A 312 6.32 -1.55 -8.76
C ASP A 312 5.76 -0.90 -7.50
N ILE A 313 5.17 0.28 -7.66
CA ILE A 313 4.55 1.01 -6.54
C ILE A 313 3.37 0.25 -5.92
N ASN A 314 2.78 -0.71 -6.66
CA ASN A 314 1.67 -1.55 -6.22
C ASN A 314 2.13 -2.84 -5.52
N ALA A 315 3.44 -3.05 -5.35
CA ALA A 315 4.02 -4.29 -4.84
C ALA A 315 3.41 -4.78 -3.53
N ASN A 316 3.09 -3.87 -2.60
CA ASN A 316 2.40 -4.23 -1.35
C ASN A 316 0.99 -4.77 -1.63
N ALA A 317 0.19 -4.11 -2.47
CA ALA A 317 -1.17 -4.53 -2.81
C ALA A 317 -1.16 -5.90 -3.52
N ILE A 318 -0.25 -6.10 -4.47
CA ILE A 318 -0.01 -7.38 -5.14
C ILE A 318 0.35 -8.47 -4.12
N GLY A 319 1.26 -8.15 -3.20
CA GLY A 319 1.69 -9.06 -2.15
C GLY A 319 0.56 -9.44 -1.20
N TYR A 320 -0.32 -8.49 -0.84
CA TYR A 320 -1.50 -8.78 -0.01
C TYR A 320 -2.44 -9.77 -0.70
N ALA A 321 -2.75 -9.55 -1.97
CA ALA A 321 -3.58 -10.45 -2.74
C ALA A 321 -2.95 -11.85 -2.84
N ALA A 322 -1.65 -11.94 -3.14
CA ALA A 322 -0.93 -13.21 -3.23
C ALA A 322 -0.96 -14.01 -1.92
N ILE A 323 -0.73 -13.34 -0.77
CA ILE A 323 -0.81 -13.98 0.56
C ILE A 323 -2.23 -14.46 0.87
N ALA A 324 -3.26 -13.67 0.53
CA ALA A 324 -4.64 -14.07 0.74
C ALA A 324 -5.02 -15.29 -0.12
N HIS A 325 -4.59 -15.33 -1.38
CA HIS A 325 -4.76 -16.51 -2.25
C HIS A 325 -4.07 -17.75 -1.67
N ALA A 326 -2.83 -17.62 -1.16
CA ALA A 326 -2.10 -18.73 -0.57
C ALA A 326 -2.74 -19.26 0.71
N LYS A 327 -3.31 -18.39 1.56
CA LYS A 327 -4.03 -18.78 2.79
C LYS A 327 -5.33 -19.55 2.51
N ARG A 328 -5.99 -19.29 1.39
CA ARG A 328 -7.26 -19.94 1.03
C ARG A 328 -7.09 -21.29 0.32
N LYS A 329 -5.91 -21.58 -0.20
CA LYS A 329 -5.59 -22.87 -0.81
C LYS A 329 -5.19 -23.94 0.22
N LYS A 330 -4.94 -23.55 1.47
CA LYS A 330 -4.68 -24.45 2.62
C LYS A 330 -5.96 -24.75 3.38
#